data_965d4b8b1f05bdee195171d8e43792b2
#
_entry.id   965d4b8b1f05bdee195171d8e43792b2
#
_cell.length_a   1.000
_cell.length_b   1.000
_cell.length_c   1.000
_cell.angle_alpha   90.00
_cell.angle_beta   90.00
_cell.angle_gamma   90.00
#
_symmetry.space_group_name_H-M   'P 1'
#
loop_
_entity.id
_entity.type
_entity.pdbx_description
1 polymer ?
#
loop_
_entity_poly.entity_id
_entity_poly.type
_entity_poly.pdbx_seq_one_letter_code
_entity_poly.pdbx_strand_id
1 'polypeptide(L)'
;MKKSIFLLIAACLANTAIFAQTCLPDDIAYKVKNEGFAKSQLEEIAQFMTDDLGPRLAASQLKVRAEKMVVEKLAELGLSNPRVEFASDFTKGGWDNQMNYVAMTAPYYCSFAANPKAWSGSTNGLVSGECVL
;
A
#
# COMPACT_ATOMS: atom_id res chain seq x y z
N MET A 1 -29.80 -49.23 -21.74
CA MET A 1 -28.43 -48.72 -21.46
C MET A 1 -28.27 -47.23 -21.68
N LYS A 2 -28.68 -46.63 -22.82
CA LYS A 2 -28.49 -45.17 -23.07
C LYS A 2 -29.25 -44.27 -22.07
N LYS A 3 -30.46 -44.64 -21.62
CA LYS A 3 -31.25 -43.84 -20.65
C LYS A 3 -30.67 -43.87 -19.23
N SER A 4 -30.01 -44.97 -18.82
CA SER A 4 -29.38 -45.06 -17.50
C SER A 4 -28.09 -44.26 -17.41
N ILE A 5 -27.35 -44.15 -18.51
CA ILE A 5 -26.13 -43.32 -18.57
C ILE A 5 -26.48 -41.81 -18.49
N PHE A 6 -27.59 -41.40 -19.15
CA PHE A 6 -28.07 -40.03 -19.10
C PHE A 6 -28.52 -39.61 -17.68
N LEU A 7 -29.15 -40.50 -16.93
CA LEU A 7 -29.54 -40.26 -15.56
C LEU A 7 -28.33 -40.15 -14.60
N LEU A 8 -27.28 -40.92 -14.84
CA LEU A 8 -26.04 -40.87 -14.05
C LEU A 8 -25.29 -39.56 -14.30
N ILE A 9 -25.19 -39.09 -15.54
CA ILE A 9 -24.56 -37.81 -15.89
C ILE A 9 -25.34 -36.64 -15.31
N ALA A 10 -26.68 -36.66 -15.37
CA ALA A 10 -27.53 -35.63 -14.78
C ALA A 10 -27.38 -35.57 -13.23
N ALA A 11 -27.25 -36.71 -12.56
CA ALA A 11 -27.02 -36.80 -11.12
C ALA A 11 -25.64 -36.29 -10.71
N CYS A 12 -24.59 -36.52 -11.51
CA CYS A 12 -23.24 -35.95 -11.26
C CYS A 12 -23.20 -34.43 -11.45
N LEU A 13 -23.90 -33.89 -12.46
CA LEU A 13 -23.99 -32.46 -12.70
C LEU A 13 -24.78 -31.70 -11.63
N ALA A 14 -25.79 -32.33 -11.03
CA ALA A 14 -26.57 -31.77 -9.92
C ALA A 14 -25.73 -31.63 -8.63
N ASN A 15 -24.74 -32.50 -8.39
CA ASN A 15 -23.90 -32.44 -7.20
C ASN A 15 -22.82 -31.32 -7.27
N THR A 16 -22.42 -30.86 -8.44
CA THR A 16 -21.45 -29.78 -8.58
C THR A 16 -22.02 -28.41 -8.26
N ALA A 17 -23.34 -28.23 -8.31
CA ALA A 17 -24.00 -26.96 -7.98
C ALA A 17 -24.09 -26.68 -6.45
N ILE A 18 -23.95 -27.71 -5.61
CA ILE A 18 -24.14 -27.58 -4.16
C ILE A 18 -22.90 -27.02 -3.43
N PHE A 19 -21.72 -27.10 -4.04
CA PHE A 19 -20.49 -26.60 -3.40
C PHE A 19 -20.16 -25.13 -3.69
N ALA A 20 -20.95 -24.41 -4.48
CA ALA A 20 -20.66 -23.04 -4.91
C ALA A 20 -21.28 -21.94 -4.02
N GLN A 21 -21.99 -22.28 -2.95
CA GLN A 21 -22.64 -21.30 -2.08
C GLN A 21 -22.33 -21.53 -0.60
N THR A 22 -21.09 -21.30 -0.20
CA THR A 22 -20.83 -20.89 1.19
C THR A 22 -21.13 -19.40 1.31
N CYS A 23 -22.41 -19.04 1.27
CA CYS A 23 -22.83 -17.71 1.69
C CYS A 23 -22.51 -17.56 3.18
N LEU A 24 -21.77 -16.50 3.52
CA LEU A 24 -21.65 -16.06 4.91
C LEU A 24 -23.07 -15.92 5.49
N PRO A 25 -23.31 -16.35 6.75
CA PRO A 25 -24.57 -16.06 7.42
C PRO A 25 -24.92 -14.58 7.30
N ASP A 26 -26.20 -14.27 7.07
CA ASP A 26 -26.67 -12.90 6.80
C ASP A 26 -26.29 -11.92 7.91
N ASP A 27 -26.25 -12.35 9.15
CA ASP A 27 -25.83 -11.57 10.30
C ASP A 27 -24.34 -11.20 10.25
N ILE A 28 -23.48 -12.12 9.80
CA ILE A 28 -22.03 -11.86 9.61
C ILE A 28 -21.83 -10.93 8.41
N ALA A 29 -22.51 -11.20 7.30
CA ALA A 29 -22.45 -10.34 6.12
C ALA A 29 -22.89 -8.89 6.43
N TYR A 30 -23.95 -8.75 7.22
CA TYR A 30 -24.42 -7.43 7.70
C TYR A 30 -23.38 -6.73 8.58
N LYS A 31 -22.79 -7.44 9.55
CA LYS A 31 -21.74 -6.87 10.43
C LYS A 31 -20.53 -6.41 9.64
N VAL A 32 -20.05 -7.19 8.68
CA VAL A 32 -18.93 -6.83 7.82
C VAL A 32 -19.25 -5.59 6.99
N LYS A 33 -20.44 -5.53 6.37
CA LYS A 33 -20.87 -4.36 5.60
C LYS A 33 -21.00 -3.11 6.48
N ASN A 34 -21.59 -3.23 7.65
CA ASN A 34 -21.75 -2.12 8.58
C ASN A 34 -20.40 -1.59 9.07
N GLU A 35 -19.45 -2.48 9.41
CA GLU A 35 -18.11 -2.07 9.81
C GLU A 35 -17.36 -1.38 8.66
N GLY A 36 -17.43 -1.94 7.45
CA GLY A 36 -16.72 -1.40 6.28
C GLY A 36 -17.31 -0.09 5.73
N PHE A 37 -18.63 0.14 5.81
CA PHE A 37 -19.27 1.32 5.24
C PHE A 37 -19.66 2.38 6.25
N ALA A 38 -20.20 1.98 7.40
CA ALA A 38 -20.69 2.94 8.41
C ALA A 38 -19.61 3.34 9.42
N LYS A 39 -18.61 2.49 9.64
CA LYS A 39 -17.52 2.73 10.60
C LYS A 39 -16.12 2.63 9.95
N SER A 40 -16.05 2.89 8.66
CA SER A 40 -14.79 2.80 7.93
C SER A 40 -13.72 3.74 8.51
N GLN A 41 -12.55 3.23 8.77
CA GLN A 41 -11.35 3.99 9.13
C GLN A 41 -10.43 4.22 7.92
N LEU A 42 -10.92 3.92 6.71
CA LEU A 42 -10.11 3.96 5.50
C LEU A 42 -9.54 5.36 5.23
N GLU A 43 -10.35 6.40 5.40
CA GLU A 43 -9.93 7.79 5.15
C GLU A 43 -8.83 8.21 6.12
N GLU A 44 -8.99 7.94 7.43
CA GLU A 44 -7.98 8.21 8.45
C GLU A 44 -6.66 7.48 8.17
N ILE A 45 -6.74 6.18 7.85
CA ILE A 45 -5.55 5.37 7.53
C ILE A 45 -4.89 5.88 6.23
N ALA A 46 -5.67 6.22 5.22
CA ALA A 46 -5.16 6.74 3.97
C ALA A 46 -4.45 8.08 4.17
N GLN A 47 -5.07 9.02 4.89
CA GLN A 47 -4.48 10.32 5.22
C GLN A 47 -3.16 10.15 5.98
N PHE A 48 -3.14 9.32 7.00
CA PHE A 48 -1.91 9.05 7.74
C PHE A 48 -0.81 8.47 6.83
N MET A 49 -1.17 7.54 5.95
CA MET A 49 -0.20 6.91 5.04
C MET A 49 0.32 7.85 3.96
N THR A 50 -0.49 8.80 3.49
CA THR A 50 -0.12 9.72 2.41
C THR A 50 0.50 11.02 2.93
N ASP A 51 -0.11 11.63 3.92
CA ASP A 51 0.23 12.97 4.37
C ASP A 51 1.27 12.96 5.49
N ASP A 52 1.09 12.09 6.50
CA ASP A 52 2.00 12.06 7.66
C ASP A 52 3.27 11.25 7.38
N LEU A 53 3.16 10.12 6.69
CA LEU A 53 4.31 9.27 6.36
C LEU A 53 4.94 9.61 5.02
N GLY A 54 4.16 10.02 4.04
CA GLY A 54 4.65 10.33 2.70
C GLY A 54 5.29 9.16 1.96
N PRO A 55 6.31 9.39 1.12
CA PRO A 55 6.95 8.38 0.29
C PRO A 55 7.63 7.30 1.13
N ARG A 56 7.31 6.03 0.87
CA ARG A 56 7.82 4.86 1.60
C ARG A 56 8.63 3.95 0.68
N LEU A 57 9.75 4.47 0.20
CA LEU A 57 10.64 3.70 -0.67
C LEU A 57 11.27 2.52 0.07
N ALA A 58 11.59 1.45 -0.66
CA ALA A 58 12.23 0.27 -0.08
C ALA A 58 13.48 0.66 0.72
N ALA A 59 13.64 0.07 1.91
CA ALA A 59 14.73 0.30 2.86
C ALA A 59 14.88 1.77 3.35
N SER A 60 13.90 2.65 3.13
CA SER A 60 13.90 4.01 3.68
C SER A 60 13.50 4.05 5.15
N GLN A 61 13.86 5.13 5.85
CA GLN A 61 13.45 5.33 7.25
C GLN A 61 11.92 5.50 7.38
N LEU A 62 11.29 6.14 6.40
CA LEU A 62 9.84 6.30 6.37
C LEU A 62 9.12 4.96 6.19
N LYS A 63 9.70 4.02 5.43
CA LYS A 63 9.19 2.65 5.34
C LYS A 63 9.21 1.95 6.70
N VAL A 64 10.32 2.03 7.44
CA VAL A 64 10.44 1.42 8.77
C VAL A 64 9.41 2.01 9.74
N ARG A 65 9.18 3.33 9.70
CA ARG A 65 8.15 3.99 10.51
C ARG A 65 6.75 3.50 10.14
N ALA A 66 6.47 3.35 8.85
CA ALA A 66 5.19 2.84 8.36
C ALA A 66 4.93 1.39 8.79
N GLU A 67 5.95 0.53 8.75
CA GLU A 67 5.83 -0.87 9.19
C GLU A 67 5.44 -0.97 10.67
N LYS A 68 6.06 -0.15 11.54
CA LYS A 68 5.70 -0.09 12.97
C LYS A 68 4.24 0.31 13.15
N MET A 69 3.81 1.39 12.50
CA MET A 69 2.44 1.86 12.58
C MET A 69 1.42 0.81 12.10
N VAL A 70 1.71 0.12 11.00
CA VAL A 70 0.83 -0.95 10.50
C VAL A 70 0.72 -2.08 11.52
N VAL A 71 1.82 -2.49 12.16
CA VAL A 71 1.78 -3.51 13.22
C VAL A 71 0.92 -3.06 14.40
N GLU A 72 1.08 -1.82 14.86
CA GLU A 72 0.27 -1.23 15.93
C GLU A 72 -1.22 -1.21 15.55
N LYS A 73 -1.54 -0.74 14.34
CA LYS A 73 -2.94 -0.67 13.85
C LYS A 73 -3.58 -2.05 13.71
N LEU A 74 -2.84 -3.05 13.23
CA LEU A 74 -3.33 -4.43 13.16
C LEU A 74 -3.61 -5.02 14.55
N ALA A 75 -2.77 -4.69 15.55
CA ALA A 75 -3.02 -5.09 16.93
C ALA A 75 -4.27 -4.42 17.51
N GLU A 76 -4.48 -3.11 17.27
CA GLU A 76 -5.69 -2.37 17.66
C GLU A 76 -6.96 -2.97 17.06
N LEU A 77 -6.87 -3.44 15.82
CA LEU A 77 -7.97 -4.12 15.12
C LEU A 77 -8.21 -5.56 15.62
N GLY A 78 -7.42 -6.03 16.59
CA GLY A 78 -7.60 -7.34 17.23
C GLY A 78 -6.97 -8.51 16.50
N LEU A 79 -6.08 -8.27 15.52
CA LEU A 79 -5.36 -9.36 14.87
C LEU A 79 -4.30 -9.96 15.80
N SER A 80 -4.17 -11.28 15.76
CA SER A 80 -3.21 -12.01 16.58
C SER A 80 -1.81 -11.93 16.00
N ASN A 81 -0.83 -11.58 16.84
CA ASN A 81 0.60 -11.65 16.53
C ASN A 81 1.01 -10.88 15.26
N PRO A 82 0.58 -9.61 15.07
CA PRO A 82 1.07 -8.80 13.96
C PRO A 82 2.56 -8.52 14.15
N ARG A 83 3.34 -8.67 13.09
CA ARG A 83 4.80 -8.46 13.14
C ARG A 83 5.35 -8.10 11.77
N VAL A 84 6.49 -7.43 11.77
CA VAL A 84 7.29 -7.26 10.57
C VAL A 84 8.12 -8.51 10.32
N GLU A 85 8.10 -9.01 9.09
CA GLU A 85 8.93 -10.15 8.67
C GLU A 85 9.95 -9.69 7.62
N PHE A 86 11.15 -10.22 7.71
CA PHE A 86 12.17 -10.00 6.71
C PHE A 86 11.79 -10.75 5.42
N ALA A 87 11.69 -10.01 4.31
CA ALA A 87 11.34 -10.60 3.01
C ALA A 87 12.58 -10.86 2.15
N SER A 88 13.46 -9.87 2.01
CA SER A 88 14.69 -9.97 1.20
C SER A 88 15.58 -8.75 1.42
N ASP A 89 16.87 -8.88 1.08
CA ASP A 89 17.79 -7.76 1.02
C ASP A 89 17.46 -6.83 -0.16
N PHE A 90 17.55 -5.52 0.08
CA PHE A 90 17.44 -4.51 -0.95
C PHE A 90 18.81 -3.93 -1.27
N THR A 91 19.41 -4.37 -2.37
CA THR A 91 20.82 -4.12 -2.70
C THR A 91 21.17 -2.65 -2.96
N LYS A 92 20.19 -1.81 -3.32
CA LYS A 92 20.41 -0.37 -3.57
C LYS A 92 20.50 0.47 -2.29
N GLY A 93 20.20 -0.11 -1.14
CA GLY A 93 20.09 0.63 0.12
C GLY A 93 18.86 1.54 0.19
N GLY A 94 18.61 2.10 1.38
CA GLY A 94 17.54 3.07 1.60
C GLY A 94 17.85 4.43 0.99
N TRP A 95 16.81 5.16 0.60
CA TRP A 95 16.90 6.53 0.14
C TRP A 95 15.71 7.35 0.64
N ASP A 96 16.00 8.50 1.23
CA ASP A 96 15.00 9.45 1.70
C ASP A 96 15.37 10.86 1.20
N ASN A 97 14.39 11.61 0.70
CA ASN A 97 14.57 13.02 0.40
C ASN A 97 14.48 13.82 1.69
N GLN A 98 15.62 14.30 2.20
CA GLN A 98 15.68 15.10 3.43
C GLN A 98 15.45 16.59 3.16
N MET A 99 16.05 17.11 2.09
CA MET A 99 15.91 18.49 1.68
C MET A 99 16.15 18.61 0.18
N ASN A 100 15.29 19.37 -0.48
CA ASN A 100 15.44 19.70 -1.89
C ASN A 100 15.07 21.16 -2.10
N TYR A 101 15.99 21.91 -2.70
CA TYR A 101 15.79 23.30 -3.00
C TYR A 101 16.43 23.66 -4.34
N VAL A 102 15.64 24.27 -5.24
CA VAL A 102 16.08 24.73 -6.55
C VAL A 102 15.48 26.10 -6.80
N ALA A 103 16.33 27.05 -7.18
CA ALA A 103 15.90 28.41 -7.53
C ALA A 103 16.74 28.99 -8.66
N MET A 104 16.11 29.80 -9.46
CA MET A 104 16.79 30.74 -10.37
C MET A 104 17.15 32.01 -9.60
N THR A 105 18.38 32.48 -9.71
CA THR A 105 18.86 33.68 -9.02
C THR A 105 19.07 34.91 -9.96
N ALA A 106 19.16 34.67 -11.25
CA ALA A 106 19.26 35.69 -12.28
C ALA A 106 18.46 35.28 -13.52
N PRO A 107 17.83 36.21 -14.27
CA PRO A 107 17.80 37.66 -14.08
C PRO A 107 16.91 38.15 -12.93
N TYR A 108 16.11 37.27 -12.33
CA TYR A 108 15.29 37.52 -11.14
C TYR A 108 15.20 36.26 -10.29
N TYR A 109 14.90 36.42 -9.02
CA TYR A 109 14.74 35.27 -8.13
C TYR A 109 13.39 34.56 -8.39
N CYS A 110 13.44 33.22 -8.55
CA CYS A 110 12.28 32.37 -8.66
C CYS A 110 12.59 30.98 -8.10
N SER A 111 11.85 30.53 -7.10
CA SER A 111 11.96 29.16 -6.61
C SER A 111 11.15 28.20 -7.48
N PHE A 112 11.68 27.01 -7.70
CA PHE A 112 11.02 25.96 -8.46
C PHE A 112 10.56 24.84 -7.54
N ALA A 113 9.36 24.31 -7.80
CA ALA A 113 8.94 23.03 -7.26
C ALA A 113 9.71 21.92 -8.00
N ALA A 114 10.71 21.36 -7.34
CA ALA A 114 11.54 20.30 -7.91
C ALA A 114 11.48 19.07 -7.02
N ASN A 115 11.41 17.90 -7.63
CA ASN A 115 11.45 16.63 -6.94
C ASN A 115 12.65 15.82 -7.43
N PRO A 116 13.60 15.46 -6.53
CA PRO A 116 14.73 14.66 -6.93
C PRO A 116 14.28 13.26 -7.34
N LYS A 117 14.97 12.68 -8.30
CA LYS A 117 14.77 11.28 -8.65
C LYS A 117 15.26 10.40 -7.51
N ALA A 118 14.49 9.40 -7.14
CA ALA A 118 14.88 8.44 -6.10
C ALA A 118 16.24 7.80 -6.43
N TRP A 119 17.07 7.60 -5.40
CA TRP A 119 18.45 7.11 -5.46
C TRP A 119 19.42 8.05 -6.22
N SER A 120 19.07 9.33 -6.41
CA SER A 120 20.06 10.33 -6.81
C SER A 120 20.95 10.70 -5.61
N GLY A 121 22.21 11.06 -5.91
CA GLY A 121 23.15 11.53 -4.89
C GLY A 121 22.81 12.92 -4.36
N SER A 122 23.35 13.23 -3.19
CA SER A 122 23.29 14.58 -2.62
C SER A 122 24.35 15.49 -3.25
N THR A 123 24.09 16.79 -3.26
CA THR A 123 25.10 17.81 -3.56
C THR A 123 26.00 18.05 -2.34
N ASN A 124 27.27 18.42 -2.56
CA ASN A 124 28.16 18.87 -1.51
C ASN A 124 27.92 20.36 -1.18
N GLY A 125 26.78 20.67 -0.58
CA GLY A 125 26.37 22.05 -0.32
C GLY A 125 25.67 22.70 -1.51
N LEU A 126 25.63 24.03 -1.51
CA LEU A 126 25.02 24.85 -2.59
C LEU A 126 25.81 24.73 -3.88
N VAL A 127 25.14 24.36 -4.94
CA VAL A 127 25.67 24.34 -6.31
C VAL A 127 24.99 25.44 -7.12
N SER A 128 25.76 26.26 -7.82
CA SER A 128 25.25 27.31 -8.71
C SER A 128 25.93 27.21 -10.06
N GLY A 129 25.21 27.48 -11.14
CA GLY A 129 25.73 27.44 -12.50
C GLY A 129 24.76 28.06 -13.48
N GLU A 130 25.23 28.31 -14.70
CA GLU A 130 24.37 28.76 -15.80
C GLU A 130 23.57 27.60 -16.37
N CYS A 131 22.30 27.86 -16.69
CA CYS A 131 21.47 26.89 -17.43
C CYS A 131 21.74 27.06 -18.92
N VAL A 132 22.15 25.99 -19.56
CA VAL A 132 22.27 25.90 -21.03
C VAL A 132 21.19 24.97 -21.56
N LEU A 133 20.59 25.33 -22.69
CA LEU A 133 19.58 24.54 -23.40
C LEU A 133 20.25 23.61 -24.42
#